data_35c885bf214c69b10f858fe2d8bc0354
#
_entry.id   35c885bf214c69b10f858fe2d8bc0354
#
_cell.length_a   1.000
_cell.length_b   1.000
_cell.length_c   1.000
_cell.angle_alpha   90.00
_cell.angle_beta   90.00
_cell.angle_gamma   90.00
#
_symmetry.space_group_name_H-M   'P 1'
#
loop_
_entity.id
_entity.type
_entity.pdbx_description
1 polymer ?
#
loop_
_entity_poly.entity_id
_entity_poly.type
_entity_poly.pdbx_seq_one_letter_code
_entity_poly.pdbx_strand_id
1 'polypeptide(L)'
;VFVLEYTINQLDEAPLKMQPLHDISRAIRMIRSRAEEFHIRPDRIAVCGFSAGAHLCGSLCVHNKDVEDPKEAYQNISNRPDAAILSYPVITSGKYAHRDSFVALFGKEPSEQELDYMSLENHVTKDTPPCFLWQTVTDQTVPVENSYLFAQACAQAGAAFSTPPLA
;
A
#
# COMPACT_ATOMS: atom_id res chain seq x y z
N VAL A 1 -5.53 7.49 16.63
CA VAL A 1 -4.51 6.85 15.79
C VAL A 1 -4.39 5.41 16.19
N PHE A 2 -4.33 4.50 15.19
CA PHE A 2 -4.06 3.08 15.36
C PHE A 2 -2.70 2.77 14.74
N VAL A 3 -1.93 1.90 15.36
CA VAL A 3 -0.67 1.38 14.82
C VAL A 3 -0.89 -0.08 14.47
N LEU A 4 -0.61 -0.44 13.22
CA LEU A 4 -0.69 -1.82 12.76
C LEU A 4 0.69 -2.47 12.82
N GLU A 5 0.82 -3.51 13.62
CA GLU A 5 1.91 -4.48 13.55
C GLU A 5 1.48 -5.57 12.56
N TYR A 6 1.98 -5.51 11.33
CA TYR A 6 1.70 -6.50 10.30
C TYR A 6 2.78 -7.55 10.22
N THR A 7 2.49 -8.67 9.59
CA THR A 7 3.42 -9.78 9.45
C THR A 7 4.66 -9.36 8.63
N ILE A 8 5.82 -9.57 9.19
CA ILE A 8 7.14 -9.32 8.57
C ILE A 8 7.97 -10.61 8.63
N ASN A 9 9.02 -10.69 7.81
CA ASN A 9 10.01 -11.76 7.85
C ASN A 9 11.43 -11.23 7.63
N GLN A 10 12.43 -12.09 7.85
CA GLN A 10 13.80 -11.88 7.40
C GLN A 10 13.95 -12.45 5.98
N LEU A 11 14.97 -12.01 5.23
CA LEU A 11 15.16 -12.37 3.82
C LEU A 11 15.47 -13.87 3.58
N ASP A 12 15.84 -14.60 4.62
CA ASP A 12 16.12 -16.03 4.61
C ASP A 12 14.94 -16.89 5.13
N GLU A 13 13.86 -16.26 5.53
CA GLU A 13 12.62 -16.92 5.97
C GLU A 13 11.67 -17.20 4.78
N ALA A 14 10.59 -17.90 5.07
CA ALA A 14 9.56 -18.18 4.07
C ALA A 14 8.92 -16.88 3.56
N PRO A 15 8.67 -16.77 2.23
CA PRO A 15 8.05 -15.59 1.64
C PRO A 15 6.68 -15.27 2.25
N LEU A 16 6.43 -14.00 2.52
CA LEU A 16 5.17 -13.50 3.11
C LEU A 16 3.97 -13.60 2.17
N LYS A 17 4.21 -13.52 0.86
CA LYS A 17 3.19 -13.45 -0.17
C LYS A 17 2.20 -12.31 0.11
N MET A 18 0.92 -12.63 0.16
CA MET A 18 -0.16 -11.66 0.36
C MET A 18 -0.48 -11.40 1.85
N GLN A 19 0.21 -12.03 2.80
CA GLN A 19 -0.13 -11.93 4.22
C GLN A 19 -0.17 -10.49 4.73
N PRO A 20 0.81 -9.61 4.46
CA PRO A 20 0.74 -8.22 4.90
C PRO A 20 -0.49 -7.48 4.37
N LEU A 21 -0.87 -7.73 3.12
CA LEU A 21 -2.06 -7.12 2.52
C LEU A 21 -3.36 -7.61 3.18
N HIS A 22 -3.43 -8.88 3.55
CA HIS A 22 -4.54 -9.42 4.36
C HIS A 22 -4.59 -8.77 5.74
N ASP A 23 -3.44 -8.55 6.38
CA ASP A 23 -3.36 -7.94 7.71
C ASP A 23 -3.91 -6.51 7.71
N ILE A 24 -3.46 -5.65 6.78
CA ILE A 24 -3.96 -4.27 6.69
C ILE A 24 -5.43 -4.23 6.25
N SER A 25 -5.85 -5.09 5.33
CA SER A 25 -7.24 -5.22 4.92
C SER A 25 -8.16 -5.54 6.11
N ARG A 26 -7.77 -6.55 6.91
CA ARG A 26 -8.48 -6.94 8.13
C ARG A 26 -8.52 -5.80 9.15
N ALA A 27 -7.39 -5.10 9.35
CA ALA A 27 -7.30 -3.99 10.30
C ALA A 27 -8.29 -2.87 9.94
N ILE A 28 -8.35 -2.46 8.68
CA ILE A 28 -9.29 -1.42 8.23
C ILE A 28 -10.75 -1.85 8.41
N ARG A 29 -11.09 -3.10 8.05
CA ARG A 29 -12.44 -3.65 8.23
C ARG A 29 -12.83 -3.66 9.72
N MET A 30 -11.93 -4.11 10.59
CA MET A 30 -12.14 -4.15 12.02
C MET A 30 -12.33 -2.74 12.61
N ILE A 31 -11.47 -1.79 12.24
CA ILE A 31 -11.59 -0.39 12.71
C ILE A 31 -12.90 0.22 12.23
N ARG A 32 -13.25 0.01 10.96
CA ARG A 32 -14.49 0.54 10.37
C ARG A 32 -15.75 -0.06 11.00
N SER A 33 -15.75 -1.37 11.31
CA SER A 33 -16.88 -2.04 11.99
C SER A 33 -17.10 -1.56 13.42
N ARG A 34 -16.05 -1.04 14.07
CA ARG A 34 -16.06 -0.56 15.44
C ARG A 34 -15.94 0.97 15.54
N ALA A 35 -16.36 1.68 14.49
CA ALA A 35 -16.22 3.12 14.39
C ALA A 35 -16.91 3.88 15.54
N GLU A 36 -18.10 3.41 15.95
CA GLU A 36 -18.85 3.99 17.07
C GLU A 36 -18.06 3.82 18.40
N GLU A 37 -17.55 2.62 18.67
CA GLU A 37 -16.73 2.33 19.85
C GLU A 37 -15.49 3.21 19.92
N PHE A 38 -14.83 3.43 18.78
CA PHE A 38 -13.62 4.23 18.69
C PHE A 38 -13.90 5.75 18.53
N HIS A 39 -15.18 6.16 18.50
CA HIS A 39 -15.59 7.55 18.28
C HIS A 39 -14.98 8.18 17.03
N ILE A 40 -14.91 7.40 15.94
CA ILE A 40 -14.39 7.83 14.64
C ILE A 40 -15.46 7.81 13.56
N ARG A 41 -15.20 8.48 12.46
CA ARG A 41 -16.06 8.45 11.28
C ARG A 41 -15.67 7.26 10.39
N PRO A 42 -16.61 6.33 10.11
CA PRO A 42 -16.31 5.13 9.29
C PRO A 42 -16.00 5.47 7.82
N ASP A 43 -16.39 6.66 7.37
CA ASP A 43 -16.17 7.21 6.03
C ASP A 43 -14.91 8.11 5.93
N ARG A 44 -14.07 8.17 6.97
CA ARG A 44 -12.86 8.99 7.02
C ARG A 44 -11.70 8.25 7.71
N ILE A 45 -11.32 7.12 7.16
CA ILE A 45 -10.20 6.32 7.65
C ILE A 45 -9.05 6.44 6.64
N ALA A 46 -7.99 7.11 7.04
CA ALA A 46 -6.77 7.21 6.23
C ALA A 46 -5.72 6.21 6.70
N VAL A 47 -4.92 5.74 5.75
CA VAL A 47 -3.71 4.95 6.04
C VAL A 47 -2.47 5.82 5.88
N CYS A 48 -1.46 5.57 6.71
CA CYS A 48 -0.17 6.26 6.63
C CYS A 48 0.94 5.22 6.75
N GLY A 49 1.88 5.22 5.83
CA GLY A 49 2.99 4.28 5.83
C GLY A 49 4.29 4.92 5.36
N PHE A 50 5.40 4.27 5.71
CA PHE A 50 6.76 4.67 5.43
C PHE A 50 7.51 3.52 4.77
N SER A 51 8.28 3.76 3.70
CA SER A 51 9.09 2.75 3.03
C SER A 51 8.25 1.51 2.63
N ALA A 52 8.57 0.32 3.10
CA ALA A 52 7.78 -0.90 2.92
C ALA A 52 6.35 -0.78 3.49
N GLY A 53 6.16 -0.05 4.61
CA GLY A 53 4.82 0.25 5.15
C GLY A 53 4.00 1.16 4.23
N ALA A 54 4.65 2.07 3.50
CA ALA A 54 3.98 2.86 2.46
C ALA A 54 3.62 2.01 1.24
N HIS A 55 4.46 1.02 0.86
CA HIS A 55 4.11 0.01 -0.13
C HIS A 55 2.84 -0.75 0.28
N LEU A 56 2.77 -1.20 1.54
CA LEU A 56 1.60 -1.89 2.07
C LEU A 56 0.33 -1.03 2.03
N CYS A 57 0.43 0.25 2.42
CA CYS A 57 -0.68 1.19 2.32
C CYS A 57 -1.11 1.42 0.86
N GLY A 58 -0.14 1.60 -0.05
CA GLY A 58 -0.38 1.73 -1.48
C GLY A 58 -0.99 0.48 -2.10
N SER A 59 -0.51 -0.72 -1.71
CA SER A 59 -1.08 -1.99 -2.13
C SER A 59 -2.56 -2.09 -1.77
N LEU A 60 -2.95 -1.71 -0.55
CA LEU A 60 -4.36 -1.68 -0.20
C LEU A 60 -5.16 -0.65 -1.02
N CYS A 61 -4.56 0.49 -1.38
CA CYS A 61 -5.22 1.49 -2.22
C CYS A 61 -5.58 0.96 -3.60
N VAL A 62 -4.71 0.15 -4.23
CA VAL A 62 -4.91 -0.34 -5.60
C VAL A 62 -5.57 -1.72 -5.64
N HIS A 63 -5.37 -2.58 -4.64
CA HIS A 63 -5.85 -3.97 -4.59
C HIS A 63 -6.97 -4.21 -3.56
N ASN A 64 -7.64 -3.18 -3.05
CA ASN A 64 -8.68 -3.36 -2.03
C ASN A 64 -9.81 -4.31 -2.45
N LYS A 65 -10.11 -4.39 -3.76
CA LYS A 65 -11.16 -5.25 -4.30
C LYS A 65 -10.74 -6.72 -4.40
N ASP A 66 -9.46 -7.01 -4.37
CA ASP A 66 -8.88 -8.35 -4.58
C ASP A 66 -8.74 -9.12 -3.25
N VAL A 67 -8.97 -8.44 -2.13
CA VAL A 67 -8.75 -9.01 -0.79
C VAL A 67 -10.07 -9.24 -0.07
N GLU A 68 -10.49 -10.49 -0.07
CA GLU A 68 -11.63 -10.94 0.73
C GLU A 68 -11.21 -11.24 2.17
N ASP A 69 -12.14 -11.12 3.11
CA ASP A 69 -11.92 -11.51 4.49
C ASP A 69 -12.61 -12.85 4.77
N PRO A 70 -11.90 -13.86 5.31
CA PRO A 70 -12.49 -15.16 5.61
C PRO A 70 -13.48 -15.11 6.79
N LYS A 71 -13.46 -14.05 7.62
CA LYS A 71 -14.45 -13.88 8.69
C LYS A 71 -15.70 -13.23 8.15
N GLU A 72 -16.83 -13.94 8.25
CA GLU A 72 -18.17 -13.46 7.82
C GLU A 72 -18.48 -12.06 8.36
N ALA A 73 -18.13 -11.78 9.62
CA ALA A 73 -18.35 -10.49 10.27
C ALA A 73 -17.70 -9.29 9.55
N TYR A 74 -16.71 -9.53 8.69
CA TYR A 74 -15.97 -8.47 7.98
C TYR A 74 -16.18 -8.46 6.46
N GLN A 75 -16.82 -9.50 5.89
CA GLN A 75 -16.94 -9.65 4.42
C GLN A 75 -17.65 -8.46 3.75
N ASN A 76 -18.67 -7.92 4.41
CA ASN A 76 -19.47 -6.80 3.88
C ASN A 76 -18.93 -5.41 4.29
N ILE A 77 -17.78 -5.34 4.95
CA ILE A 77 -17.18 -4.10 5.39
C ILE A 77 -16.05 -3.72 4.43
N SER A 78 -16.10 -2.51 3.89
CA SER A 78 -15.06 -2.04 2.97
C SER A 78 -13.70 -1.96 3.66
N ASN A 79 -12.67 -2.52 3.01
CA ASN A 79 -11.26 -2.36 3.37
C ASN A 79 -10.60 -1.18 2.64
N ARG A 80 -11.31 -0.53 1.69
CA ARG A 80 -10.76 0.61 0.94
C ARG A 80 -10.52 1.78 1.90
N PRO A 81 -9.29 2.31 2.01
CA PRO A 81 -9.05 3.52 2.78
C PRO A 81 -9.68 4.74 2.08
N ASP A 82 -10.01 5.76 2.86
CA ASP A 82 -10.60 7.00 2.33
C ASP A 82 -9.54 7.99 1.86
N ALA A 83 -8.30 7.84 2.33
CA ALA A 83 -7.10 8.53 1.87
C ALA A 83 -5.83 7.75 2.26
N ALA A 84 -4.71 8.06 1.62
CA ALA A 84 -3.41 7.49 1.97
C ALA A 84 -2.31 8.56 2.06
N ILE A 85 -1.39 8.40 3.01
CA ILE A 85 -0.13 9.14 3.11
C ILE A 85 0.99 8.13 2.87
N LEU A 86 1.72 8.29 1.78
CA LEU A 86 2.78 7.41 1.34
C LEU A 86 4.11 8.14 1.42
N SER A 87 4.88 7.84 2.45
CA SER A 87 6.18 8.48 2.69
C SER A 87 7.31 7.60 2.16
N TYR A 88 8.11 8.12 1.23
CA TYR A 88 9.19 7.42 0.54
C TYR A 88 8.83 5.96 0.19
N PRO A 89 7.72 5.77 -0.57
CA PRO A 89 7.15 4.46 -0.79
C PRO A 89 7.99 3.60 -1.72
N VAL A 90 8.11 2.32 -1.42
CA VAL A 90 8.42 1.33 -2.46
C VAL A 90 7.19 1.20 -3.35
N ILE A 91 7.35 1.26 -4.67
CA ILE A 91 6.25 1.22 -5.64
C ILE A 91 6.50 0.19 -6.73
N THR A 92 7.62 0.31 -7.46
CA THR A 92 7.90 -0.49 -8.64
C THR A 92 8.80 -1.69 -8.36
N SER A 93 8.56 -2.79 -9.04
CA SER A 93 9.47 -3.95 -9.11
C SER A 93 10.50 -3.82 -10.23
N GLY A 94 10.40 -2.77 -11.06
CA GLY A 94 11.21 -2.55 -12.25
C GLY A 94 12.64 -2.04 -11.95
N LYS A 95 13.12 -1.13 -12.81
CA LYS A 95 14.50 -0.59 -12.75
C LYS A 95 14.84 0.06 -11.42
N TYR A 96 13.88 0.71 -10.78
CA TYR A 96 14.06 1.46 -9.54
C TYR A 96 13.57 0.71 -8.30
N ALA A 97 13.44 -0.62 -8.41
CA ALA A 97 12.95 -1.46 -7.32
C ALA A 97 13.85 -1.43 -6.08
N HIS A 98 13.25 -1.37 -4.92
CA HIS A 98 13.87 -1.80 -3.67
C HIS A 98 13.74 -3.32 -3.57
N ARG A 99 14.71 -4.06 -4.12
CA ARG A 99 14.61 -5.51 -4.37
C ARG A 99 14.34 -6.34 -3.12
N ASP A 100 14.92 -5.98 -1.99
CA ASP A 100 14.73 -6.73 -0.74
C ASP A 100 13.27 -6.78 -0.30
N SER A 101 12.47 -5.74 -0.58
CA SER A 101 11.02 -5.76 -0.32
C SER A 101 10.30 -6.85 -1.11
N PHE A 102 10.68 -7.05 -2.39
CA PHE A 102 10.08 -8.09 -3.23
C PHE A 102 10.59 -9.48 -2.87
N VAL A 103 11.85 -9.60 -2.43
CA VAL A 103 12.38 -10.85 -1.88
C VAL A 103 11.65 -11.25 -0.60
N ALA A 104 11.37 -10.31 0.28
CA ALA A 104 10.58 -10.58 1.49
C ALA A 104 9.16 -11.07 1.16
N LEU A 105 8.53 -10.51 0.13
CA LEU A 105 7.18 -10.91 -0.28
C LEU A 105 7.16 -12.27 -1.00
N PHE A 106 8.06 -12.49 -1.95
CA PHE A 106 7.93 -13.59 -2.91
C PHE A 106 9.14 -14.55 -2.95
N GLY A 107 10.19 -14.25 -2.19
CA GLY A 107 11.43 -15.03 -2.24
C GLY A 107 12.40 -14.54 -3.31
N LYS A 108 13.47 -15.33 -3.55
CA LYS A 108 14.58 -14.93 -4.43
C LYS A 108 14.25 -15.00 -5.93
N GLU A 109 13.25 -15.78 -6.29
CA GLU A 109 12.85 -16.03 -7.68
C GLU A 109 11.34 -15.77 -7.88
N PRO A 110 10.89 -14.51 -7.70
CA PRO A 110 9.49 -14.16 -7.93
C PRO A 110 9.14 -14.30 -9.41
N SER A 111 7.90 -14.72 -9.70
CA SER A 111 7.37 -14.73 -11.06
C SER A 111 7.13 -13.28 -11.56
N GLU A 112 7.11 -13.12 -12.88
CA GLU A 112 6.76 -11.82 -13.50
C GLU A 112 5.37 -11.34 -13.07
N GLN A 113 4.42 -12.25 -12.88
CA GLN A 113 3.06 -11.92 -12.43
C GLN A 113 3.04 -11.40 -10.99
N GLU A 114 3.82 -11.98 -10.08
CA GLU A 114 3.95 -11.50 -8.71
C GLU A 114 4.61 -10.13 -8.65
N LEU A 115 5.64 -9.90 -9.46
CA LEU A 115 6.32 -8.62 -9.59
C LEU A 115 5.39 -7.55 -10.16
N ASP A 116 4.66 -7.85 -11.23
CA ASP A 116 3.71 -6.94 -11.84
C ASP A 116 2.59 -6.58 -10.87
N TYR A 117 2.00 -7.58 -10.20
CA TYR A 117 0.92 -7.37 -9.24
C TYR A 117 1.33 -6.42 -8.10
N MET A 118 2.58 -6.45 -7.66
CA MET A 118 3.09 -5.56 -6.61
C MET A 118 3.86 -4.34 -7.14
N SER A 119 3.86 -4.11 -8.46
CA SER A 119 4.25 -2.85 -9.10
C SER A 119 3.04 -1.93 -9.13
N LEU A 120 2.87 -1.15 -8.06
CA LEU A 120 1.61 -0.47 -7.76
C LEU A 120 1.21 0.55 -8.84
N GLU A 121 2.17 1.12 -9.54
CA GLU A 121 1.95 2.04 -10.66
C GLU A 121 1.12 1.42 -11.79
N ASN A 122 1.18 0.09 -11.96
CA ASN A 122 0.44 -0.63 -13.00
C ASN A 122 -1.04 -0.84 -12.66
N HIS A 123 -1.43 -0.65 -11.38
CA HIS A 123 -2.76 -0.99 -10.87
C HIS A 123 -3.56 0.23 -10.39
N VAL A 124 -3.04 1.43 -10.58
CA VAL A 124 -3.76 2.67 -10.26
C VAL A 124 -4.97 2.82 -11.19
N THR A 125 -6.12 3.12 -10.61
CA THR A 125 -7.36 3.39 -11.33
C THR A 125 -7.99 4.69 -10.84
N LYS A 126 -9.03 5.18 -11.50
CA LYS A 126 -9.80 6.35 -11.03
C LYS A 126 -10.44 6.13 -9.64
N ASP A 127 -10.61 4.87 -9.22
CA ASP A 127 -11.19 4.50 -7.93
C ASP A 127 -10.12 4.43 -6.81
N THR A 128 -8.84 4.58 -7.16
CA THR A 128 -7.76 4.65 -6.17
C THR A 128 -8.00 5.82 -5.22
N PRO A 129 -7.90 5.63 -3.90
CA PRO A 129 -8.13 6.71 -2.93
C PRO A 129 -7.18 7.90 -3.16
N PRO A 130 -7.56 9.12 -2.73
CA PRO A 130 -6.65 10.25 -2.73
C PRO A 130 -5.36 9.93 -1.98
N CYS A 131 -4.20 10.18 -2.61
CA CYS A 131 -2.89 9.90 -2.05
C CYS A 131 -2.06 11.17 -1.87
N PHE A 132 -1.43 11.31 -0.71
CA PHE A 132 -0.36 12.27 -0.48
C PHE A 132 0.98 11.54 -0.53
N LEU A 133 1.87 11.98 -1.44
CA LEU A 133 3.21 11.40 -1.62
C LEU A 133 4.26 12.35 -1.05
N TRP A 134 5.17 11.82 -0.24
CA TRP A 134 6.30 12.57 0.29
C TRP A 134 7.59 11.76 0.18
N GLN A 135 8.63 12.34 -0.42
CA GLN A 135 9.94 11.72 -0.54
C GLN A 135 11.01 12.78 -0.78
N THR A 136 12.23 12.54 -0.30
CA THR A 136 13.39 13.35 -0.64
C THR A 136 14.01 12.87 -1.96
N VAL A 137 14.44 13.80 -2.80
CA VAL A 137 15.04 13.47 -4.12
C VAL A 137 16.41 12.78 -4.02
N THR A 138 17.05 12.85 -2.85
CA THR A 138 18.37 12.28 -2.57
C THR A 138 18.30 10.94 -1.83
N ASP A 139 17.13 10.30 -1.75
CA ASP A 139 16.97 9.00 -1.09
C ASP A 139 17.81 7.95 -1.81
N GLN A 140 18.76 7.34 -1.08
CA GLN A 140 19.66 6.33 -1.61
C GLN A 140 19.15 4.90 -1.43
N THR A 141 18.09 4.71 -0.63
CA THR A 141 17.52 3.40 -0.32
C THR A 141 16.35 3.09 -1.23
N VAL A 142 15.40 4.00 -1.32
CA VAL A 142 14.28 3.91 -2.24
C VAL A 142 14.38 5.06 -3.25
N PRO A 143 14.72 4.79 -4.52
CA PRO A 143 14.86 5.84 -5.53
C PRO A 143 13.57 6.67 -5.66
N VAL A 144 13.71 7.99 -5.77
CA VAL A 144 12.57 8.93 -5.86
C VAL A 144 11.65 8.66 -7.06
N GLU A 145 12.17 7.96 -8.06
CA GLU A 145 11.40 7.52 -9.22
C GLU A 145 10.20 6.65 -8.84
N ASN A 146 10.24 5.94 -7.72
CA ASN A 146 9.08 5.24 -7.19
C ASN A 146 7.89 6.19 -6.99
N SER A 147 8.11 7.32 -6.32
CA SER A 147 7.07 8.33 -6.12
C SER A 147 6.63 8.98 -7.44
N TYR A 148 7.55 9.23 -8.38
CA TYR A 148 7.22 9.80 -9.69
C TYR A 148 6.36 8.85 -10.53
N LEU A 149 6.68 7.55 -10.56
CA LEU A 149 5.92 6.54 -11.29
C LEU A 149 4.48 6.45 -10.75
N PHE A 150 4.32 6.43 -9.44
CA PHE A 150 2.98 6.37 -8.84
C PHE A 150 2.19 7.67 -9.09
N ALA A 151 2.81 8.84 -8.96
CA ALA A 151 2.17 10.12 -9.25
C ALA A 151 1.75 10.21 -10.73
N GLN A 152 2.59 9.75 -11.65
CA GLN A 152 2.28 9.69 -13.08
C GLN A 152 1.10 8.76 -13.35
N ALA A 153 1.07 7.57 -12.73
CA ALA A 153 -0.05 6.63 -12.85
C ALA A 153 -1.35 7.23 -12.33
N CYS A 154 -1.32 7.92 -11.18
CA CYS A 154 -2.48 8.64 -10.63
C CYS A 154 -2.99 9.71 -11.62
N ALA A 155 -2.09 10.52 -12.18
CA ALA A 155 -2.46 11.54 -13.15
C ALA A 155 -3.11 10.93 -14.40
N GLN A 156 -2.56 9.86 -14.94
CA GLN A 156 -3.09 9.15 -16.12
C GLN A 156 -4.45 8.50 -15.84
N ALA A 157 -4.64 7.94 -14.67
CA ALA A 157 -5.90 7.28 -14.27
C ALA A 157 -7.00 8.27 -13.82
N GLY A 158 -6.66 9.55 -13.62
CA GLY A 158 -7.57 10.53 -13.02
C GLY A 158 -7.81 10.33 -11.53
N ALA A 159 -6.91 9.64 -10.83
CA ALA A 159 -6.93 9.51 -9.38
C ALA A 159 -6.38 10.77 -8.71
N ALA A 160 -6.98 11.17 -7.58
CA ALA A 160 -6.53 12.34 -6.85
C ALA A 160 -5.19 12.08 -6.12
N PHE A 161 -4.22 12.93 -6.32
CA PHE A 161 -2.97 12.88 -5.57
C PHE A 161 -2.42 14.29 -5.30
N SER A 162 -1.54 14.39 -4.31
CA SER A 162 -0.74 15.59 -4.07
C SER A 162 0.67 15.22 -3.62
N THR A 163 1.62 16.09 -3.97
CA THR A 163 3.01 16.04 -3.50
C THR A 163 3.35 17.40 -2.91
N PRO A 164 4.24 17.51 -1.91
CA PRO A 164 4.80 18.80 -1.57
C PRO A 164 5.54 19.37 -2.80
N PRO A 165 5.73 20.67 -2.91
CA PRO A 165 6.64 21.24 -3.89
C PRO A 165 7.99 20.55 -3.73
N LEU A 166 8.50 19.97 -4.82
CA LEU A 166 9.85 19.40 -4.83
C LEU A 166 10.83 20.57 -4.68
N ALA A 167 11.46 20.66 -3.51
CA ALA A 167 12.48 21.65 -3.24
C ALA A 167 13.83 21.20 -3.80
#